data_cba2dd9e4ecb760ac02e4b7190bd51d5
#
_entry.id   cba2dd9e4ecb760ac02e4b7190bd51d5
#
_cell.length_a   1.000
_cell.length_b   1.000
_cell.length_c   1.000
_cell.angle_alpha   90.00
_cell.angle_beta   90.00
_cell.angle_gamma   90.00
#
_symmetry.space_group_name_H-M   'P 1'
#
loop_
_entity.id
_entity.type
_entity.pdbx_description
1 polymer ?
#
loop_
_entity_poly.entity_id
_entity_poly.type
_entity_poly.pdbx_seq_one_letter_code
_entity_poly.pdbx_strand_id
1 'polypeptide(L)'
;DAKDLGVDMFLLDDGWFANKYPRKDDRAGLGDWEPTRSKLPGGIPALTKAAEEAGVKFGLWIEPEMVNPKSELYEKHRNWVIELPNRETYYYRHQLVLDLSNPEVQDYVYGVVDRLMTENPNIVYFKWDCNSPITNIYSPYQKANQGNLYIEYVRGLYKVLDRIQAKYPKLEMMLC
;
A
#
# COMPACT_ATOMS: atom_id res chain seq x y z
N ASP A 1 19.98 13.97 -15.21
CA ASP A 1 18.77 14.56 -15.83
C ASP A 1 17.85 15.22 -14.80
N ALA A 2 17.25 14.48 -13.79
CA ALA A 2 16.41 15.12 -12.77
C ALA A 2 17.18 16.16 -11.96
N LYS A 3 18.39 15.83 -11.54
CA LYS A 3 19.27 16.75 -10.80
C LYS A 3 19.62 18.00 -11.62
N ASP A 4 19.90 17.85 -12.92
CA ASP A 4 20.22 18.96 -13.81
C ASP A 4 19.06 19.93 -14.01
N LEU A 5 17.82 19.43 -13.82
CA LEU A 5 16.59 20.22 -13.83
C LEU A 5 16.29 20.90 -12.47
N GLY A 6 17.15 20.71 -11.45
CA GLY A 6 16.95 21.25 -10.13
C GLY A 6 15.96 20.47 -9.26
N VAL A 7 15.67 19.21 -9.62
CA VAL A 7 14.77 18.33 -8.85
C VAL A 7 15.50 17.78 -7.63
N ASP A 8 14.89 17.85 -6.46
CA ASP A 8 15.45 17.36 -5.20
C ASP A 8 15.07 15.90 -4.89
N MET A 9 13.97 15.39 -5.44
CA MET A 9 13.45 14.06 -5.18
C MET A 9 12.92 13.42 -6.46
N PHE A 10 13.19 12.12 -6.63
CA PHE A 10 12.57 11.26 -7.61
C PHE A 10 11.56 10.34 -6.93
N LEU A 11 10.30 10.38 -7.38
CA LEU A 11 9.23 9.51 -6.90
C LEU A 11 8.94 8.41 -7.91
N LEU A 12 9.13 7.15 -7.53
CA LEU A 12 8.65 6.00 -8.30
C LEU A 12 7.16 5.79 -8.00
N ASP A 13 6.32 6.07 -8.99
CA ASP A 13 4.85 5.91 -8.89
C ASP A 13 4.42 4.45 -9.12
N ASP A 14 3.12 4.20 -9.34
CA ASP A 14 2.49 2.87 -9.50
C ASP A 14 3.20 1.96 -10.52
N GLY A 15 3.12 0.65 -10.32
CA GLY A 15 3.52 -0.35 -11.30
C GLY A 15 4.82 -1.11 -11.00
N TRP A 16 5.46 -0.88 -9.85
CA TRP A 16 6.75 -1.48 -9.49
C TRP A 16 6.66 -2.87 -8.83
N PHE A 17 5.49 -3.30 -8.41
CA PHE A 17 5.27 -4.43 -7.50
C PHE A 17 4.54 -5.62 -8.12
N ALA A 18 4.44 -6.71 -7.34
CA ALA A 18 3.81 -7.99 -7.60
C ALA A 18 4.54 -8.87 -8.63
N ASN A 19 4.68 -10.16 -8.30
CA ASN A 19 5.38 -11.15 -9.13
C ASN A 19 4.44 -12.18 -9.76
N LYS A 20 3.54 -12.79 -8.98
CA LYS A 20 2.57 -13.76 -9.50
C LYS A 20 1.53 -13.09 -10.41
N TYR A 21 1.06 -11.93 -10.00
CA TYR A 21 0.12 -11.09 -10.73
C TYR A 21 0.72 -9.69 -10.96
N PRO A 22 1.70 -9.56 -11.89
CA PRO A 22 2.43 -8.30 -12.05
C PRO A 22 1.53 -7.11 -12.34
N ARG A 23 1.80 -6.00 -11.68
CA ARG A 23 1.09 -4.73 -11.87
C ARG A 23 1.37 -4.17 -13.26
N LYS A 24 0.56 -4.55 -14.26
CA LYS A 24 0.63 -4.03 -15.63
C LYS A 24 -0.40 -2.92 -15.88
N ASP A 25 -1.50 -3.00 -15.16
CA ASP A 25 -2.62 -2.06 -15.14
C ASP A 25 -3.29 -2.12 -13.75
N ASP A 26 -4.45 -1.50 -13.58
CA ASP A 26 -5.17 -1.42 -12.32
C ASP A 26 -5.93 -2.70 -11.91
N ARG A 27 -5.84 -3.78 -12.69
CA ARG A 27 -6.61 -5.03 -12.50
C ARG A 27 -5.92 -6.07 -11.64
N ALA A 28 -4.65 -5.87 -11.30
CA ALA A 28 -3.86 -6.87 -10.58
C ALA A 28 -2.77 -6.23 -9.72
N GLY A 29 -2.30 -6.97 -8.73
CA GLY A 29 -1.07 -6.71 -8.00
C GLY A 29 -1.22 -5.96 -6.69
N LEU A 30 -2.25 -5.11 -6.50
CA LEU A 30 -2.45 -4.44 -5.21
C LEU A 30 -2.60 -5.47 -4.09
N GLY A 31 -1.82 -5.32 -3.04
CA GLY A 31 -1.67 -6.25 -1.94
C GLY A 31 -0.34 -7.00 -1.94
N ASP A 32 0.35 -7.11 -3.07
CA ASP A 32 1.61 -7.86 -3.20
C ASP A 32 2.79 -6.90 -3.39
N TRP A 33 3.30 -6.32 -2.30
CA TRP A 33 4.29 -5.23 -2.30
C TRP A 33 5.74 -5.69 -2.47
N GLU A 34 5.97 -6.75 -3.25
CA GLU A 34 7.29 -7.20 -3.66
C GLU A 34 7.67 -6.59 -5.02
N PRO A 35 8.88 -6.05 -5.21
CA PRO A 35 9.30 -5.53 -6.51
C PRO A 35 9.15 -6.57 -7.62
N THR A 36 8.56 -6.17 -8.75
CA THR A 36 8.41 -7.04 -9.92
C THR A 36 9.79 -7.34 -10.50
N ARG A 37 10.26 -8.58 -10.37
CA ARG A 37 11.63 -8.99 -10.75
C ARG A 37 11.96 -8.74 -12.22
N SER A 38 10.97 -8.89 -13.11
CA SER A 38 11.16 -8.64 -14.55
C SER A 38 11.30 -7.16 -14.91
N LYS A 39 10.74 -6.25 -14.10
CA LYS A 39 10.85 -4.79 -14.28
C LYS A 39 12.05 -4.23 -13.53
N LEU A 40 12.29 -4.74 -12.34
CA LEU A 40 13.29 -4.25 -11.39
C LEU A 40 14.17 -5.41 -10.93
N PRO A 41 15.10 -5.90 -11.77
CA PRO A 41 15.94 -7.04 -11.43
C PRO A 41 16.86 -6.77 -10.22
N GLY A 42 17.22 -5.50 -9.97
CA GLY A 42 17.98 -5.06 -8.79
C GLY A 42 17.11 -4.64 -7.60
N GLY A 43 15.77 -4.75 -7.73
CA GLY A 43 14.81 -4.33 -6.71
C GLY A 43 14.82 -2.81 -6.46
N ILE A 44 14.15 -2.41 -5.38
CA ILE A 44 14.16 -1.01 -4.92
C ILE A 44 15.56 -0.55 -4.47
N PRO A 45 16.40 -1.40 -3.82
CA PRO A 45 17.74 -0.97 -3.41
C PRO A 45 18.61 -0.42 -4.54
N ALA A 46 18.50 -0.99 -5.75
CA ALA A 46 19.26 -0.50 -6.90
C ALA A 46 18.82 0.92 -7.32
N LEU A 47 17.51 1.22 -7.20
CA LEU A 47 16.96 2.53 -7.54
C LEU A 47 17.32 3.58 -6.48
N THR A 48 17.20 3.25 -5.20
CA THR A 48 17.57 4.16 -4.10
C THR A 48 19.06 4.51 -4.16
N LYS A 49 19.92 3.52 -4.47
CA LYS A 49 21.37 3.74 -4.68
C LYS A 49 21.63 4.65 -5.88
N ALA A 50 20.97 4.42 -7.01
CA ALA A 50 21.14 5.26 -8.20
C ALA A 50 20.67 6.71 -7.97
N ALA A 51 19.60 6.90 -7.20
CA ALA A 51 19.12 8.23 -6.81
C ALA A 51 20.14 8.94 -5.90
N GLU A 52 20.71 8.24 -4.91
CA GLU A 52 21.75 8.75 -4.03
C GLU A 52 23.01 9.16 -4.80
N GLU A 53 23.49 8.30 -5.71
CA GLU A 53 24.64 8.61 -6.59
C GLU A 53 24.37 9.81 -7.49
N ALA A 54 23.12 10.02 -7.91
CA ALA A 54 22.70 11.19 -8.69
C ALA A 54 22.48 12.44 -7.82
N GLY A 55 22.55 12.34 -6.50
CA GLY A 55 22.34 13.44 -5.56
C GLY A 55 20.87 13.90 -5.47
N VAL A 56 19.92 12.99 -5.66
CA VAL A 56 18.48 13.22 -5.46
C VAL A 56 17.93 12.26 -4.41
N LYS A 57 16.91 12.69 -3.67
CA LYS A 57 16.18 11.85 -2.73
C LYS A 57 15.30 10.83 -3.49
N PHE A 58 14.89 9.76 -2.80
CA PHE A 58 14.00 8.74 -3.38
C PHE A 58 12.71 8.62 -2.58
N GLY A 59 11.59 8.71 -3.30
CA GLY A 59 10.24 8.45 -2.79
C GLY A 59 9.60 7.26 -3.50
N LEU A 60 8.61 6.65 -2.86
CA LEU A 60 7.91 5.47 -3.37
C LEU A 60 6.40 5.62 -3.21
N TRP A 61 5.65 5.26 -4.27
CA TRP A 61 4.20 5.15 -4.23
C TRP A 61 3.77 3.82 -3.62
N ILE A 62 2.76 3.88 -2.75
CA ILE A 62 2.05 2.72 -2.21
C ILE A 62 0.55 3.00 -2.12
N GLU A 63 -0.28 1.96 -2.19
CA GLU A 63 -1.73 2.00 -1.96
C GLU A 63 -2.12 0.84 -1.02
N PRO A 64 -1.64 0.84 0.24
CA PRO A 64 -1.65 -0.36 1.07
C PRO A 64 -3.01 -0.67 1.72
N GLU A 65 -3.98 0.23 1.61
CA GLU A 65 -5.36 0.01 2.05
C GLU A 65 -6.18 -0.77 1.02
N MET A 66 -5.66 -0.95 -0.20
CA MET A 66 -6.38 -1.57 -1.32
C MET A 66 -5.79 -2.92 -1.70
N VAL A 67 -6.63 -3.77 -2.29
CA VAL A 67 -6.25 -5.09 -2.77
C VAL A 67 -6.98 -5.40 -4.08
N ASN A 68 -6.28 -6.01 -5.03
CA ASN A 68 -6.95 -6.58 -6.21
C ASN A 68 -7.36 -8.03 -5.96
N PRO A 69 -8.47 -8.51 -6.54
CA PRO A 69 -8.78 -9.94 -6.58
C PRO A 69 -7.68 -10.79 -7.19
N LYS A 70 -6.92 -10.23 -8.14
CA LYS A 70 -5.70 -10.85 -8.69
C LYS A 70 -4.49 -10.38 -7.89
N SER A 71 -4.34 -10.95 -6.68
CA SER A 71 -3.18 -10.81 -5.80
C SER A 71 -3.02 -12.05 -4.94
N GLU A 72 -1.80 -12.34 -4.50
CA GLU A 72 -1.53 -13.42 -3.55
C GLU A 72 -2.11 -13.11 -2.17
N LEU A 73 -2.16 -11.83 -1.79
CA LEU A 73 -2.80 -11.40 -0.55
C LEU A 73 -4.27 -11.79 -0.52
N TYR A 74 -5.03 -11.49 -1.57
CA TYR A 74 -6.45 -11.81 -1.62
C TYR A 74 -6.72 -13.32 -1.67
N GLU A 75 -5.87 -14.09 -2.35
CA GLU A 75 -5.96 -15.57 -2.34
C GLU A 75 -5.82 -16.14 -0.93
N LYS A 76 -4.92 -15.57 -0.12
CA LYS A 76 -4.61 -16.04 1.25
C LYS A 76 -5.59 -15.52 2.30
N HIS A 77 -6.10 -14.30 2.12
CA HIS A 77 -6.83 -13.55 3.14
C HIS A 77 -8.10 -12.90 2.60
N ARG A 78 -8.99 -13.67 1.98
CA ARG A 78 -10.28 -13.17 1.45
C ARG A 78 -11.14 -12.49 2.51
N ASN A 79 -11.05 -12.93 3.76
CA ASN A 79 -11.78 -12.36 4.89
C ASN A 79 -11.23 -11.03 5.41
N TRP A 80 -10.18 -10.51 4.80
CA TRP A 80 -9.60 -9.21 5.16
C TRP A 80 -10.20 -8.03 4.39
N VAL A 81 -11.08 -8.29 3.44
CA VAL A 81 -11.72 -7.24 2.65
C VAL A 81 -13.09 -6.83 3.22
N ILE A 82 -13.43 -5.58 3.00
CA ILE A 82 -14.77 -5.05 3.26
C ILE A 82 -15.65 -5.45 2.07
N GLU A 83 -16.53 -6.43 2.26
CA GLU A 83 -17.34 -7.04 1.20
C GLU A 83 -18.68 -7.53 1.74
N LEU A 84 -19.78 -7.19 1.07
CA LEU A 84 -21.12 -7.64 1.45
C LEU A 84 -21.30 -9.14 1.21
N PRO A 85 -21.74 -9.92 2.21
CA PRO A 85 -22.04 -11.33 2.02
C PRO A 85 -23.28 -11.51 1.13
N ASN A 86 -23.28 -12.56 0.30
CA ASN A 86 -24.41 -12.98 -0.53
C ASN A 86 -24.91 -11.89 -1.53
N ARG A 87 -24.05 -10.99 -1.93
CA ARG A 87 -24.30 -10.00 -2.98
C ARG A 87 -23.17 -9.96 -3.98
N GLU A 88 -23.47 -9.51 -5.19
CA GLU A 88 -22.44 -9.21 -6.18
C GLU A 88 -21.54 -8.10 -5.65
N THR A 89 -20.23 -8.34 -5.72
CA THR A 89 -19.24 -7.38 -5.25
C THR A 89 -19.09 -6.26 -6.25
N TYR A 90 -19.21 -5.03 -5.79
CA TYR A 90 -18.93 -3.85 -6.58
C TYR A 90 -17.43 -3.51 -6.49
N TYR A 91 -16.78 -3.38 -7.63
CA TYR A 91 -15.38 -3.00 -7.75
C TYR A 91 -15.27 -1.57 -8.27
N TYR A 92 -14.57 -0.73 -7.51
CA TYR A 92 -14.13 0.56 -8.02
C TYR A 92 -12.66 0.45 -8.44
N ARG A 93 -12.35 0.79 -9.70
CA ARG A 93 -11.01 0.61 -10.29
C ARG A 93 -10.45 -0.83 -10.11
N HIS A 94 -11.32 -1.82 -10.21
CA HIS A 94 -10.96 -3.25 -10.09
C HIS A 94 -10.34 -3.65 -8.75
N GLN A 95 -10.56 -2.88 -7.69
CA GLN A 95 -9.97 -3.11 -6.38
C GLN A 95 -11.02 -3.15 -5.27
N LEU A 96 -10.62 -3.70 -4.13
CA LEU A 96 -11.37 -3.77 -2.88
C LEU A 96 -10.60 -3.06 -1.78
N VAL A 97 -11.31 -2.71 -0.72
CA VAL A 97 -10.74 -2.06 0.47
C VAL A 97 -10.43 -3.11 1.53
N LEU A 98 -9.22 -3.12 2.05
CA LEU A 98 -8.82 -3.94 3.19
C LEU A 98 -9.46 -3.39 4.47
N ASP A 99 -9.91 -4.28 5.34
CA ASP A 99 -10.63 -3.93 6.58
C ASP A 99 -9.67 -3.48 7.69
N LEU A 100 -9.33 -2.19 7.72
CA LEU A 100 -8.49 -1.63 8.78
C LEU A 100 -9.14 -1.61 10.18
N SER A 101 -10.42 -1.98 10.31
CA SER A 101 -11.00 -2.26 11.64
C SER A 101 -10.43 -3.54 12.26
N ASN A 102 -9.84 -4.43 11.44
CA ASN A 102 -9.21 -5.68 11.85
C ASN A 102 -7.73 -5.45 12.21
N PRO A 103 -7.30 -5.77 13.45
CA PRO A 103 -5.90 -5.64 13.87
C PRO A 103 -4.89 -6.43 13.00
N GLU A 104 -5.27 -7.59 12.46
CA GLU A 104 -4.39 -8.36 11.56
C GLU A 104 -4.09 -7.59 10.27
N VAL A 105 -5.09 -6.87 9.74
CA VAL A 105 -4.94 -6.00 8.58
C VAL A 105 -4.08 -4.78 8.91
N GLN A 106 -4.26 -4.18 10.10
CA GLN A 106 -3.40 -3.09 10.58
C GLN A 106 -1.94 -3.54 10.66
N ASP A 107 -1.68 -4.74 11.19
CA ASP A 107 -0.34 -5.31 11.29
C ASP A 107 0.27 -5.57 9.91
N TYR A 108 -0.52 -6.07 8.97
CA TYR A 108 -0.09 -6.26 7.59
C TYR A 108 0.29 -4.93 6.93
N VAL A 109 -0.58 -3.92 7.00
CA VAL A 109 -0.34 -2.60 6.37
C VAL A 109 0.89 -1.91 6.98
N TYR A 110 1.01 -1.94 8.31
CA TYR A 110 2.22 -1.48 8.99
C TYR A 110 3.47 -2.24 8.51
N GLY A 111 3.36 -3.58 8.42
CA GLY A 111 4.45 -4.46 7.98
C GLY A 111 4.94 -4.17 6.55
N VAL A 112 4.06 -3.73 5.64
CA VAL A 112 4.44 -3.29 4.30
C VAL A 112 5.44 -2.13 4.37
N VAL A 113 5.09 -1.08 5.10
CA VAL A 113 5.96 0.11 5.25
C VAL A 113 7.23 -0.27 6.00
N ASP A 114 7.10 -1.01 7.11
CA ASP A 114 8.24 -1.42 7.94
C ASP A 114 9.29 -2.21 7.16
N ARG A 115 8.85 -3.16 6.34
CA ARG A 115 9.73 -3.94 5.48
C ARG A 115 10.40 -3.06 4.42
N LEU A 116 9.62 -2.23 3.70
CA LEU A 116 10.17 -1.35 2.67
C LEU A 116 11.23 -0.41 3.23
N MET A 117 11.01 0.16 4.42
CA MET A 117 11.97 1.03 5.10
C MET A 117 13.19 0.27 5.61
N THR A 118 13.00 -0.95 6.13
CA THR A 118 14.11 -1.78 6.66
C THR A 118 15.03 -2.23 5.54
N GLU A 119 14.46 -2.65 4.40
CA GLU A 119 15.21 -3.10 3.23
C GLU A 119 15.82 -1.93 2.44
N ASN A 120 15.23 -0.72 2.55
CA ASN A 120 15.60 0.45 1.76
C ASN A 120 15.63 1.71 2.65
N PRO A 121 16.63 1.86 3.53
CA PRO A 121 16.69 2.97 4.50
C PRO A 121 16.85 4.36 3.85
N ASN A 122 17.16 4.42 2.56
CA ASN A 122 17.30 5.64 1.78
C ASN A 122 15.96 6.13 1.16
N ILE A 123 14.84 5.43 1.39
CA ILE A 123 13.51 5.96 1.11
C ILE A 123 13.22 7.07 2.13
N VAL A 124 12.88 8.26 1.66
CA VAL A 124 12.58 9.42 2.51
C VAL A 124 11.11 9.85 2.44
N TYR A 125 10.36 9.31 1.48
CA TYR A 125 9.02 9.77 1.19
C TYR A 125 8.13 8.64 0.68
N PHE A 126 6.90 8.56 1.19
CA PHE A 126 5.84 7.75 0.59
C PHE A 126 4.70 8.61 0.06
N LYS A 127 4.29 8.35 -1.18
CA LYS A 127 2.97 8.73 -1.67
C LYS A 127 2.02 7.59 -1.34
N TRP A 128 1.25 7.77 -0.29
CA TRP A 128 0.21 6.84 0.15
C TRP A 128 -1.10 7.19 -0.54
N ASP A 129 -1.49 6.38 -1.49
CA ASP A 129 -2.69 6.58 -2.28
C ASP A 129 -3.88 5.78 -1.72
N CYS A 130 -5.11 6.23 -2.01
CA CYS A 130 -6.35 5.60 -1.57
C CYS A 130 -7.45 5.83 -2.61
N ASN A 131 -7.48 4.99 -3.64
CA ASN A 131 -8.29 5.24 -4.85
C ASN A 131 -9.67 4.58 -4.85
N SER A 132 -10.05 3.81 -3.83
CA SER A 132 -11.35 3.18 -3.76
C SER A 132 -12.13 3.59 -2.52
N PRO A 133 -13.36 4.12 -2.67
CA PRO A 133 -14.23 4.35 -1.53
C PRO A 133 -14.76 3.02 -0.97
N ILE A 134 -15.16 3.01 0.30
CA ILE A 134 -15.87 1.88 0.92
C ILE A 134 -17.30 1.87 0.41
N THR A 135 -17.59 1.00 -0.56
CA THR A 135 -18.93 0.84 -1.18
C THR A 135 -19.65 -0.44 -0.74
N ASN A 136 -18.89 -1.51 -0.45
CA ASN A 136 -19.42 -2.80 0.01
C ASN A 136 -19.43 -2.85 1.54
N ILE A 137 -20.35 -2.14 2.19
CA ILE A 137 -20.31 -1.80 3.62
C ILE A 137 -20.62 -3.02 4.51
N TYR A 138 -19.64 -3.92 4.65
CA TYR A 138 -19.70 -5.02 5.60
C TYR A 138 -18.29 -5.51 5.93
N SER A 139 -17.99 -5.60 7.22
CA SER A 139 -16.75 -6.16 7.76
C SER A 139 -16.99 -7.57 8.32
N PRO A 140 -16.31 -8.59 7.81
CA PRO A 140 -16.34 -9.93 8.43
C PRO A 140 -15.81 -9.91 9.87
N TYR A 141 -14.89 -8.98 10.19
CA TYR A 141 -14.31 -8.83 11.52
C TYR A 141 -15.30 -8.20 12.53
N GLN A 142 -16.04 -7.16 12.13
CA GLN A 142 -16.95 -6.42 13.01
C GLN A 142 -18.19 -7.23 13.46
N LYS A 143 -18.53 -8.31 12.75
CA LYS A 143 -19.65 -9.20 13.09
C LYS A 143 -20.96 -8.42 13.32
N ALA A 144 -21.44 -8.35 14.58
CA ALA A 144 -22.67 -7.65 14.93
C ALA A 144 -22.52 -6.12 15.01
N ASN A 145 -21.27 -5.60 15.00
CA ASN A 145 -20.97 -4.18 15.22
C ASN A 145 -20.81 -3.38 13.91
N GLN A 146 -21.51 -3.76 12.86
CA GLN A 146 -21.37 -3.18 11.51
C GLN A 146 -21.57 -1.66 11.46
N GLY A 147 -22.43 -1.12 12.32
CA GLY A 147 -22.70 0.32 12.39
C GLY A 147 -21.48 1.19 12.71
N ASN A 148 -20.43 0.60 13.28
CA ASN A 148 -19.20 1.30 13.63
C ASN A 148 -18.07 1.15 12.59
N LEU A 149 -18.32 0.45 11.48
CA LEU A 149 -17.27 0.11 10.51
C LEU A 149 -16.44 1.32 10.09
N TYR A 150 -17.05 2.42 9.67
CA TYR A 150 -16.31 3.61 9.24
C TYR A 150 -15.45 4.23 10.35
N ILE A 151 -15.99 4.27 11.57
CA ILE A 151 -15.27 4.83 12.73
C ILE A 151 -14.07 3.93 13.06
N GLU A 152 -14.28 2.63 13.14
CA GLU A 152 -13.23 1.68 13.47
C GLU A 152 -12.18 1.55 12.36
N TYR A 153 -12.58 1.72 11.09
CA TYR A 153 -11.66 1.80 9.97
C TYR A 153 -10.68 2.98 10.14
N VAL A 154 -11.21 4.18 10.34
CA VAL A 154 -10.39 5.40 10.53
C VAL A 154 -9.49 5.29 11.77
N ARG A 155 -10.02 4.74 12.87
CA ARG A 155 -9.21 4.47 14.07
C ARG A 155 -8.07 3.50 13.79
N GLY A 156 -8.33 2.48 12.97
CA GLY A 156 -7.34 1.51 12.53
C GLY A 156 -6.25 2.17 11.67
N LEU A 157 -6.66 3.02 10.72
CA LEU A 157 -5.72 3.79 9.92
C LEU A 157 -4.82 4.68 10.78
N TYR A 158 -5.39 5.42 11.72
CA TYR A 158 -4.59 6.27 12.63
C TYR A 158 -3.60 5.45 13.46
N LYS A 159 -3.99 4.28 13.97
CA LYS A 159 -3.06 3.40 14.69
C LYS A 159 -1.88 2.96 13.83
N VAL A 160 -2.13 2.66 12.56
CA VAL A 160 -1.05 2.29 11.61
C VAL A 160 -0.12 3.49 11.39
N LEU A 161 -0.67 4.67 11.11
CA LEU A 161 0.10 5.90 10.88
C LEU A 161 0.92 6.31 12.11
N ASP A 162 0.33 6.24 13.31
CA ASP A 162 1.02 6.52 14.57
C ASP A 162 2.20 5.57 14.79
N ARG A 163 2.03 4.28 14.51
CA ARG A 163 3.11 3.28 14.61
C ARG A 163 4.25 3.57 13.62
N ILE A 164 3.91 3.94 12.38
CA ILE A 164 4.89 4.30 11.37
C ILE A 164 5.66 5.53 11.82
N GLN A 165 4.96 6.59 12.24
CA GLN A 165 5.59 7.83 12.70
C GLN A 165 6.48 7.62 13.93
N ALA A 166 6.06 6.80 14.87
CA ALA A 166 6.85 6.49 16.07
C ALA A 166 8.18 5.79 15.71
N LYS A 167 8.18 4.88 14.74
CA LYS A 167 9.40 4.17 14.31
C LYS A 167 10.25 4.96 13.32
N TYR A 168 9.61 5.70 12.42
CA TYR A 168 10.24 6.44 11.32
C TYR A 168 9.90 7.95 11.38
N PRO A 169 10.34 8.69 12.42
CA PRO A 169 9.90 10.07 12.66
C PRO A 169 10.35 11.07 11.60
N LYS A 170 11.29 10.70 10.73
CA LYS A 170 11.79 11.55 9.62
C LYS A 170 11.17 11.19 8.28
N LEU A 171 10.35 10.14 8.22
CA LEU A 171 9.67 9.74 7.00
C LEU A 171 8.55 10.73 6.70
N GLU A 172 8.60 11.30 5.51
CA GLU A 172 7.52 12.16 5.01
C GLU A 172 6.50 11.33 4.24
N MET A 173 5.21 11.64 4.42
CA MET A 173 4.14 10.95 3.71
C MET A 173 3.11 11.95 3.19
N MET A 174 2.70 11.75 1.94
CA MET A 174 1.52 12.38 1.36
C MET A 174 0.38 11.36 1.37
N LEU A 175 -0.70 11.67 2.06
CA LEU A 175 -1.97 10.92 1.95
C LEU A 175 -2.78 11.53 0.81
N CYS A 176 -3.13 10.70 -0.20
CA CYS A 176 -3.72 11.14 -1.45
C CYS A 176 -5.04 10.41 -1.77
#